data_7d064c76e7812b2e24881b09786ce99e
#
_entry.id   7d064c76e7812b2e24881b09786ce99e
#
_cell.length_a   1.000
_cell.length_b   1.000
_cell.length_c   1.000
_cell.angle_alpha   90.00
_cell.angle_beta   90.00
_cell.angle_gamma   90.00
#
_symmetry.space_group_name_H-M   'P 1'
#
loop_
_entity.id
_entity.type
_entity.pdbx_description
1 polymer ?
#
loop_
_entity_poly.entity_id
_entity_poly.type
_entity_poly.pdbx_seq_one_letter_code
_entity_poly.pdbx_strand_id
1 'polypeptide(L)'
;MEPIYIAGVAQTAFTRRPTASIKQMTIEALQDVLADAGADLRQIEAAFFSNGCQDVVEGQTNIAGQIALRAAGLDSIPIVNVENACASASTAVWLALQYLRSGAGDVALAIGVEKMTYGQESLDQRMMEAFRGGMDVHEVEATLQRMDQLGAPSPAGVALGHRTAFMDLYATMCRAHMKRFGSTQRQMAVIAAKNHGHSVHNPRAQFRKAFTVEEVLAGRPLSYPLTVPMCSPFADGAAAAILCTERGAARLGLGRSRVKVRAYELVSGKERAWEDFQQSGGARAARRAYEVAGVGPGDIDVAEVHDATAFGELYVAEQLGFCAFGEGGILAESGATTLGGRIPINPSGGLESRGHPIGATGLAQVFELTQQLRGQCGPRQVTGARLALQENGGGFLGIEEGVAVVSILERVGD
;
A
#
# COMPACT_ATOMS: atom_id res chain seq x y z
N MET A 1 24.86 -1.54 -10.02
CA MET A 1 24.51 -2.37 -8.85
C MET A 1 24.11 -3.75 -9.33
N GLU A 2 24.41 -4.81 -8.56
CA GLU A 2 23.97 -6.17 -8.86
C GLU A 2 22.43 -6.21 -8.93
N PRO A 3 21.84 -6.89 -9.93
CA PRO A 3 20.41 -7.00 -10.05
C PRO A 3 19.81 -7.81 -8.89
N ILE A 4 18.66 -7.37 -8.39
CA ILE A 4 17.89 -8.09 -7.39
C ILE A 4 16.52 -8.44 -7.97
N TYR A 5 16.07 -9.66 -7.71
CA TYR A 5 14.84 -10.22 -8.24
C TYR A 5 13.86 -10.56 -7.12
N ILE A 6 12.58 -10.57 -7.46
CA ILE A 6 11.53 -11.13 -6.64
C ILE A 6 11.40 -12.60 -7.02
N ALA A 7 11.82 -13.49 -6.10
CA ALA A 7 11.77 -14.94 -6.31
C ALA A 7 10.36 -15.49 -6.10
N GLY A 8 9.68 -15.04 -5.06
CA GLY A 8 8.32 -15.44 -4.74
C GLY A 8 7.54 -14.35 -4.03
N VAL A 9 6.21 -14.42 -4.15
CA VAL A 9 5.28 -13.50 -3.48
C VAL A 9 4.08 -14.25 -2.94
N ALA A 10 3.51 -13.77 -1.84
CA ALA A 10 2.29 -14.30 -1.27
C ALA A 10 1.42 -13.20 -0.68
N GLN A 11 0.12 -13.42 -0.70
CA GLN A 11 -0.87 -12.60 0.00
C GLN A 11 -2.00 -13.52 0.46
N THR A 12 -2.34 -13.49 1.75
CA THR A 12 -3.56 -14.13 2.25
C THR A 12 -4.79 -13.37 1.74
N ALA A 13 -5.98 -13.96 1.80
CA ALA A 13 -7.19 -13.18 1.60
C ALA A 13 -7.29 -12.11 2.69
N PHE A 14 -7.43 -10.84 2.28
CA PHE A 14 -7.70 -9.75 3.21
C PHE A 14 -9.18 -9.76 3.55
N THR A 15 -9.48 -9.89 4.82
CA THR A 15 -10.86 -9.99 5.30
C THR A 15 -10.90 -9.83 6.82
N ARG A 16 -12.07 -9.81 7.41
CA ARG A 16 -12.20 -9.83 8.87
C ARG A 16 -11.99 -11.26 9.39
N ARG A 17 -10.96 -11.45 10.21
CA ARG A 17 -10.56 -12.75 10.78
C ARG A 17 -10.41 -12.66 12.31
N PRO A 18 -11.47 -12.37 13.07
CA PRO A 18 -11.36 -12.05 14.50
C PRO A 18 -10.75 -13.18 15.32
N THR A 19 -10.83 -14.43 14.88
CA THR A 19 -10.26 -15.60 15.55
C THR A 19 -8.84 -15.97 15.11
N ALA A 20 -8.35 -15.42 13.98
CA ALA A 20 -6.98 -15.69 13.52
C ALA A 20 -5.97 -14.89 14.34
N SER A 21 -4.85 -15.48 14.68
CA SER A 21 -3.73 -14.79 15.32
C SER A 21 -2.72 -14.30 14.29
N ILE A 22 -1.86 -13.34 14.69
CA ILE A 22 -0.69 -12.90 13.90
C ILE A 22 0.17 -14.12 13.52
N LYS A 23 0.42 -15.05 14.46
CA LYS A 23 1.20 -16.27 14.19
C LYS A 23 0.60 -17.12 13.08
N GLN A 24 -0.71 -17.36 13.11
CA GLN A 24 -1.41 -18.16 12.08
C GLN A 24 -1.31 -17.51 10.70
N MET A 25 -1.54 -16.20 10.61
CA MET A 25 -1.42 -15.46 9.34
C MET A 25 0.02 -15.41 8.83
N THR A 26 1.01 -15.33 9.74
CA THR A 26 2.45 -15.41 9.40
C THR A 26 2.79 -16.78 8.80
N ILE A 27 2.34 -17.88 9.42
CA ILE A 27 2.56 -19.25 8.93
C ILE A 27 1.97 -19.42 7.53
N GLU A 28 0.73 -18.96 7.32
CA GLU A 28 0.01 -19.02 6.05
C GLU A 28 0.81 -18.29 4.94
N ALA A 29 1.17 -17.03 5.17
CA ALA A 29 1.92 -16.24 4.20
C ALA A 29 3.34 -16.79 3.93
N LEU A 30 4.03 -17.29 4.96
CA LEU A 30 5.36 -17.88 4.80
C LEU A 30 5.32 -19.17 3.98
N GLN A 31 4.35 -20.05 4.24
CA GLN A 31 4.18 -21.27 3.46
C GLN A 31 3.87 -20.96 1.98
N ASP A 32 2.98 -20.01 1.73
CA ASP A 32 2.60 -19.63 0.39
C ASP A 32 3.76 -18.99 -0.39
N VAL A 33 4.56 -18.10 0.25
CA VAL A 33 5.68 -17.44 -0.44
C VAL A 33 6.83 -18.41 -0.74
N LEU A 34 7.07 -19.39 0.15
CA LEU A 34 8.05 -20.46 -0.10
C LEU A 34 7.60 -21.35 -1.27
N ALA A 35 6.31 -21.69 -1.31
CA ALA A 35 5.75 -22.48 -2.41
C ALA A 35 5.84 -21.73 -3.75
N ASP A 36 5.51 -20.44 -3.78
CA ASP A 36 5.61 -19.60 -4.99
C ASP A 36 7.06 -19.44 -5.48
N ALA A 37 8.01 -19.32 -4.56
CA ALA A 37 9.43 -19.25 -4.88
C ALA A 37 10.07 -20.61 -5.23
N GLY A 38 9.41 -21.72 -4.93
CA GLY A 38 10.04 -23.06 -4.95
C GLY A 38 11.19 -23.18 -3.95
N ALA A 39 11.16 -22.42 -2.86
CA ALA A 39 12.24 -22.29 -1.88
C ALA A 39 12.00 -23.17 -0.64
N ASP A 40 13.11 -23.61 -0.03
CA ASP A 40 13.12 -24.22 1.30
C ASP A 40 13.35 -23.13 2.37
N LEU A 41 12.73 -23.31 3.54
CA LEU A 41 12.87 -22.39 4.66
C LEU A 41 14.34 -22.11 5.04
N ARG A 42 15.21 -23.11 4.92
CA ARG A 42 16.65 -23.02 5.22
C ARG A 42 17.45 -22.16 4.23
N GLN A 43 16.85 -21.78 3.11
CA GLN A 43 17.49 -20.90 2.12
C GLN A 43 17.31 -19.42 2.44
N ILE A 44 16.44 -19.09 3.40
CA ILE A 44 16.23 -17.72 3.88
C ILE A 44 17.38 -17.34 4.83
N GLU A 45 18.09 -16.26 4.53
CA GLU A 45 19.28 -15.82 5.27
C GLU A 45 19.01 -14.65 6.21
N ALA A 46 17.96 -13.86 5.95
CA ALA A 46 17.46 -12.80 6.84
C ALA A 46 15.96 -12.57 6.62
N ALA A 47 15.26 -12.06 7.62
CA ALA A 47 13.86 -11.72 7.55
C ALA A 47 13.58 -10.32 8.10
N PHE A 48 12.71 -9.57 7.40
CA PHE A 48 12.24 -8.25 7.76
C PHE A 48 10.73 -8.34 7.97
N PHE A 49 10.31 -8.26 9.24
CA PHE A 49 8.94 -8.46 9.66
C PHE A 49 8.26 -7.12 9.94
N SER A 50 7.17 -6.83 9.27
CA SER A 50 6.41 -5.59 9.45
C SER A 50 5.05 -5.81 10.12
N ASN A 51 4.76 -4.93 11.08
CA ASN A 51 3.48 -4.82 11.78
C ASN A 51 3.35 -3.40 12.31
N GLY A 52 2.14 -2.85 12.31
CA GLY A 52 1.92 -1.46 12.71
C GLY A 52 1.19 -1.27 14.05
N CYS A 53 0.35 -2.22 14.47
CA CYS A 53 -0.59 -1.97 15.58
C CYS A 53 -0.59 -3.02 16.69
N GLN A 54 0.08 -4.15 16.56
CA GLN A 54 0.02 -5.23 17.54
C GLN A 54 0.53 -4.79 18.93
N ASP A 55 1.49 -3.90 18.98
CA ASP A 55 2.04 -3.33 20.21
C ASP A 55 0.96 -2.60 21.02
N VAL A 56 0.22 -1.69 20.40
CA VAL A 56 -0.83 -0.91 21.05
C VAL A 56 -2.04 -1.79 21.37
N VAL A 57 -2.45 -2.64 20.43
CA VAL A 57 -3.72 -3.37 20.57
C VAL A 57 -3.59 -4.60 21.45
N GLU A 58 -2.58 -5.44 21.20
CA GLU A 58 -2.35 -6.70 21.94
C GLU A 58 -1.31 -6.57 23.08
N GLY A 59 -0.57 -5.46 23.13
CA GLY A 59 0.52 -5.26 24.08
C GLY A 59 1.82 -6.00 23.72
N GLN A 60 1.96 -6.51 22.48
CA GLN A 60 3.18 -7.11 22.00
C GLN A 60 4.16 -6.04 21.52
N THR A 61 4.76 -5.32 22.45
CA THR A 61 5.60 -4.13 22.18
C THR A 61 6.99 -4.46 21.63
N ASN A 62 7.48 -5.70 21.81
CA ASN A 62 8.85 -6.07 21.43
C ASN A 62 8.87 -7.43 20.73
N ILE A 63 9.88 -7.65 19.86
CA ILE A 63 10.22 -8.93 19.21
C ILE A 63 9.04 -9.64 18.53
N ALA A 64 8.05 -8.89 18.02
CA ALA A 64 6.86 -9.47 17.39
C ALA A 64 7.22 -10.42 16.23
N GLY A 65 8.17 -10.03 15.39
CA GLY A 65 8.63 -10.83 14.26
C GLY A 65 9.33 -12.12 14.68
N GLN A 66 10.18 -12.07 15.70
CA GLN A 66 10.84 -13.29 16.23
C GLN A 66 9.80 -14.28 16.77
N ILE A 67 8.78 -13.78 17.47
CA ILE A 67 7.71 -14.62 18.01
C ILE A 67 6.88 -15.25 16.89
N ALA A 68 6.50 -14.45 15.88
CA ALA A 68 5.65 -14.89 14.78
C ALA A 68 6.39 -15.88 13.85
N LEU A 69 7.63 -15.56 13.45
CA LEU A 69 8.42 -16.37 12.53
C LEU A 69 8.92 -17.66 13.18
N ARG A 70 9.30 -17.64 14.47
CA ARG A 70 9.62 -18.86 15.21
C ARG A 70 8.44 -19.84 15.24
N ALA A 71 7.21 -19.34 15.39
CA ALA A 71 6.03 -20.19 15.34
C ALA A 71 5.83 -20.81 13.95
N ALA A 72 6.37 -20.20 12.89
CA ALA A 72 6.39 -20.72 11.52
C ALA A 72 7.64 -21.58 11.20
N GLY A 73 8.51 -21.84 12.19
CA GLY A 73 9.72 -22.63 12.04
C GLY A 73 10.94 -21.87 11.51
N LEU A 74 10.84 -20.56 11.37
CA LEU A 74 11.96 -19.71 10.92
C LEU A 74 12.59 -19.03 12.14
N ASP A 75 13.76 -19.49 12.52
CA ASP A 75 14.60 -18.97 13.60
C ASP A 75 16.08 -19.01 13.22
N SER A 76 16.94 -18.63 14.15
CA SER A 76 18.41 -18.71 14.00
C SER A 76 19.01 -17.87 12.86
N ILE A 77 18.23 -16.95 12.28
CA ILE A 77 18.69 -15.96 11.31
C ILE A 77 18.43 -14.54 11.84
N PRO A 78 19.06 -13.49 11.29
CA PRO A 78 18.70 -12.12 11.60
C PRO A 78 17.24 -11.84 11.28
N ILE A 79 16.47 -11.35 12.26
CA ILE A 79 15.08 -10.92 12.12
C ILE A 79 15.00 -9.48 12.60
N VAL A 80 14.55 -8.58 11.74
CA VAL A 80 14.36 -7.14 12.02
C VAL A 80 12.87 -6.82 12.04
N ASN A 81 12.40 -6.20 13.13
CA ASN A 81 11.04 -5.67 13.21
C ASN A 81 11.00 -4.28 12.57
N VAL A 82 9.97 -4.00 11.79
CA VAL A 82 9.85 -2.80 10.96
C VAL A 82 8.50 -2.14 11.20
N GLU A 83 8.52 -0.83 11.49
CA GLU A 83 7.36 0.00 11.62
C GLU A 83 7.59 1.34 10.90
N ASN A 84 6.68 1.75 10.03
CA ASN A 84 6.54 3.03 9.35
C ASN A 84 5.06 3.22 8.95
N ALA A 85 4.16 3.01 9.91
CA ALA A 85 2.71 3.05 9.71
C ALA A 85 2.30 2.19 8.49
N CYS A 86 1.48 2.74 7.58
CA CYS A 86 1.01 2.03 6.39
C CYS A 86 2.12 1.67 5.39
N ALA A 87 3.32 2.30 5.48
CA ALA A 87 4.49 1.99 4.66
C ALA A 87 5.42 0.93 5.28
N SER A 88 5.04 0.31 6.42
CA SER A 88 5.89 -0.68 7.12
C SER A 88 6.32 -1.83 6.22
N ALA A 89 5.39 -2.41 5.45
CA ALA A 89 5.70 -3.53 4.56
C ALA A 89 6.63 -3.12 3.40
N SER A 90 6.45 -1.95 2.82
CA SER A 90 7.36 -1.41 1.80
C SER A 90 8.73 -1.10 2.39
N THR A 91 8.80 -0.63 3.64
CA THR A 91 10.07 -0.43 4.35
C THR A 91 10.79 -1.75 4.62
N ALA A 92 10.04 -2.83 4.94
CA ALA A 92 10.62 -4.17 5.09
C ALA A 92 11.27 -4.66 3.77
N VAL A 93 10.64 -4.42 2.63
CA VAL A 93 11.23 -4.70 1.31
C VAL A 93 12.47 -3.85 1.07
N TRP A 94 12.42 -2.55 1.40
CA TRP A 94 13.57 -1.67 1.26
C TRP A 94 14.77 -2.16 2.08
N LEU A 95 14.56 -2.58 3.33
CA LEU A 95 15.61 -3.14 4.19
C LEU A 95 16.15 -4.48 3.64
N ALA A 96 15.29 -5.35 3.15
CA ALA A 96 15.71 -6.60 2.49
C ALA A 96 16.61 -6.31 1.28
N LEU A 97 16.28 -5.28 0.49
CA LEU A 97 17.13 -4.83 -0.62
C LEU A 97 18.49 -4.31 -0.14
N GLN A 98 18.53 -3.52 0.96
CA GLN A 98 19.80 -3.04 1.52
C GLN A 98 20.67 -4.22 2.04
N TYR A 99 20.07 -5.20 2.71
CA TYR A 99 20.76 -6.42 3.15
C TYR A 99 21.41 -7.16 1.98
N LEU A 100 20.66 -7.39 0.89
CA LEU A 100 21.19 -8.06 -0.31
C LEU A 100 22.27 -7.22 -1.00
N ARG A 101 22.06 -5.91 -1.14
CA ARG A 101 23.03 -4.98 -1.75
C ARG A 101 24.34 -4.85 -0.97
N SER A 102 24.31 -5.04 0.34
CA SER A 102 25.52 -5.05 1.19
C SER A 102 26.36 -6.30 1.02
N GLY A 103 25.84 -7.33 0.35
CA GLY A 103 26.50 -8.64 0.20
C GLY A 103 26.44 -9.50 1.48
N ALA A 104 25.60 -9.15 2.45
CA ALA A 104 25.44 -9.92 3.70
C ALA A 104 24.72 -11.26 3.49
N GLY A 105 24.00 -11.41 2.39
CA GLY A 105 23.33 -12.65 1.98
C GLY A 105 22.81 -12.55 0.55
N ASP A 106 22.25 -13.64 0.06
CA ASP A 106 21.74 -13.80 -1.31
C ASP A 106 20.23 -13.99 -1.38
N VAL A 107 19.57 -14.34 -0.26
CA VAL A 107 18.12 -14.58 -0.19
C VAL A 107 17.56 -13.98 1.09
N ALA A 108 16.61 -13.06 0.96
CA ALA A 108 15.99 -12.38 2.09
C ALA A 108 14.44 -12.43 1.99
N LEU A 109 13.79 -12.55 3.13
CA LEU A 109 12.34 -12.51 3.29
C LEU A 109 11.90 -11.12 3.78
N ALA A 110 10.94 -10.50 3.11
CA ALA A 110 10.12 -9.45 3.67
C ALA A 110 8.70 -10.02 3.90
N ILE A 111 8.16 -9.84 5.10
CA ILE A 111 6.83 -10.34 5.47
C ILE A 111 6.12 -9.35 6.35
N GLY A 112 4.88 -9.01 6.00
CA GLY A 112 4.04 -8.08 6.74
C GLY A 112 2.74 -8.73 7.17
N VAL A 113 2.36 -8.51 8.41
CA VAL A 113 1.15 -9.11 9.00
C VAL A 113 0.44 -8.06 9.84
N GLU A 114 -0.87 -7.92 9.65
CA GLU A 114 -1.66 -7.05 10.50
C GLU A 114 -2.97 -7.69 10.90
N LYS A 115 -3.38 -7.44 12.14
CA LYS A 115 -4.67 -7.80 12.70
C LYS A 115 -5.37 -6.54 13.20
N MET A 116 -6.48 -6.20 12.56
CA MET A 116 -7.22 -4.96 12.83
C MET A 116 -8.66 -5.22 13.30
N THR A 117 -9.10 -6.49 13.29
CA THR A 117 -10.45 -6.87 13.72
C THR A 117 -10.40 -7.97 14.77
N TYR A 118 -10.97 -7.69 15.94
CA TYR A 118 -10.88 -8.60 17.09
C TYR A 118 -12.24 -9.17 17.48
N GLY A 119 -13.34 -8.47 17.13
CA GLY A 119 -14.68 -8.81 17.59
C GLY A 119 -14.88 -8.64 19.10
N GLN A 120 -14.01 -7.87 19.74
CA GLN A 120 -14.05 -7.51 21.14
C GLN A 120 -13.98 -5.98 21.24
N GLU A 121 -15.00 -5.36 21.83
CA GLU A 121 -15.17 -3.90 21.86
C GLU A 121 -13.93 -3.17 22.38
N SER A 122 -13.33 -3.65 23.47
CA SER A 122 -12.13 -3.03 24.06
C SER A 122 -10.90 -3.07 23.13
N LEU A 123 -10.71 -4.13 22.37
CA LEU A 123 -9.60 -4.25 21.40
C LEU A 123 -9.90 -3.47 20.12
N ASP A 124 -11.16 -3.47 19.68
CA ASP A 124 -11.58 -2.68 18.52
C ASP A 124 -11.46 -1.17 18.82
N GLN A 125 -11.71 -0.73 20.06
CA GLN A 125 -11.44 0.65 20.49
C GLN A 125 -9.95 0.97 20.50
N ARG A 126 -9.08 0.09 21.04
CA ARG A 126 -7.63 0.27 20.98
C ARG A 126 -7.12 0.37 19.54
N MET A 127 -7.73 -0.39 18.61
CA MET A 127 -7.39 -0.29 17.19
C MET A 127 -7.70 1.11 16.63
N MET A 128 -8.84 1.71 17.01
CA MET A 128 -9.17 3.09 16.63
C MET A 128 -8.19 4.11 17.22
N GLU A 129 -7.72 3.88 18.45
CA GLU A 129 -6.73 4.73 19.10
C GLU A 129 -5.34 4.58 18.48
N ALA A 130 -4.94 3.37 18.07
CA ALA A 130 -3.66 3.10 17.42
C ALA A 130 -3.42 3.96 16.17
N PHE A 131 -4.49 4.30 15.45
CA PHE A 131 -4.39 5.20 14.29
C PHE A 131 -3.90 6.61 14.64
N ARG A 132 -4.12 7.09 15.86
CA ARG A 132 -3.57 8.40 16.29
C ARG A 132 -2.05 8.38 16.34
N GLY A 133 -1.44 7.21 16.62
CA GLY A 133 0.01 7.03 16.65
C GLY A 133 0.69 7.14 15.28
N GLY A 134 -0.05 7.10 14.18
CA GLY A 134 0.47 7.38 12.84
C GLY A 134 0.58 8.87 12.51
N MET A 135 0.33 9.75 13.48
CA MET A 135 0.48 11.21 13.43
C MET A 135 1.21 11.67 14.69
N ASP A 136 1.71 12.91 14.73
CA ASP A 136 2.16 13.49 16.00
C ASP A 136 0.98 13.59 16.94
N VAL A 137 0.97 12.75 18.00
CA VAL A 137 -0.15 12.62 18.94
C VAL A 137 -0.44 13.91 19.72
N HIS A 138 0.54 14.81 19.79
CA HIS A 138 0.43 16.10 20.46
C HIS A 138 -0.08 17.21 19.54
N GLU A 139 -0.05 17.01 18.22
CA GLU A 139 -0.40 18.02 17.21
C GLU A 139 -1.59 17.65 16.32
N VAL A 140 -2.25 16.51 16.53
CA VAL A 140 -3.34 16.05 15.67
C VAL A 140 -4.41 17.12 15.46
N GLU A 141 -4.94 17.69 16.54
CA GLU A 141 -6.00 18.70 16.50
C GLU A 141 -5.54 19.99 15.83
N ALA A 142 -4.30 20.44 16.12
CA ALA A 142 -3.72 21.62 15.49
C ALA A 142 -3.49 21.44 13.99
N THR A 143 -3.06 20.23 13.58
CA THR A 143 -2.90 19.85 12.18
C THR A 143 -4.24 19.88 11.44
N LEU A 144 -5.28 19.24 11.99
CA LEU A 144 -6.60 19.24 11.40
C LEU A 144 -7.18 20.65 11.26
N GLN A 145 -7.00 21.51 12.28
CA GLN A 145 -7.43 22.91 12.24
C GLN A 145 -6.70 23.72 11.15
N ARG A 146 -5.38 23.55 11.02
CA ARG A 146 -4.60 24.20 9.95
C ARG A 146 -5.07 23.77 8.57
N MET A 147 -5.31 22.48 8.38
CA MET A 147 -5.80 21.94 7.11
C MET A 147 -7.21 22.42 6.77
N ASP A 148 -8.09 22.49 7.77
CA ASP A 148 -9.48 22.95 7.56
C ASP A 148 -9.55 24.39 7.06
N GLN A 149 -8.61 25.25 7.46
CA GLN A 149 -8.49 26.62 6.97
C GLN A 149 -8.10 26.71 5.46
N LEU A 150 -7.39 25.69 4.94
CA LEU A 150 -7.01 25.62 3.52
C LEU A 150 -8.19 25.19 2.64
N GLY A 151 -9.08 24.34 3.17
CA GLY A 151 -10.15 23.72 2.43
C GLY A 151 -11.38 24.61 2.21
N ALA A 152 -12.30 24.13 1.37
CA ALA A 152 -13.67 24.64 1.33
C ALA A 152 -14.43 24.15 2.58
N PRO A 153 -15.36 24.96 3.12
CA PRO A 153 -16.17 24.53 4.27
C PRO A 153 -16.94 23.24 3.95
N SER A 154 -17.08 22.37 4.96
CA SER A 154 -18.05 21.27 4.86
C SER A 154 -19.46 21.82 4.79
N PRO A 155 -20.35 21.22 3.96
CA PRO A 155 -21.76 21.58 3.97
C PRO A 155 -22.36 21.42 5.36
N ALA A 156 -23.24 22.34 5.75
CA ALA A 156 -23.93 22.27 7.03
C ALA A 156 -24.82 21.01 7.10
N GLY A 157 -24.86 20.37 8.28
CA GLY A 157 -25.77 19.24 8.55
C GLY A 157 -25.25 17.87 8.09
N VAL A 158 -24.03 17.75 7.60
CA VAL A 158 -23.43 16.43 7.33
C VAL A 158 -23.15 15.72 8.66
N ALA A 159 -23.89 14.65 8.94
CA ALA A 159 -23.65 13.82 10.12
C ALA A 159 -22.31 13.10 9.98
N LEU A 160 -21.46 13.23 10.99
CA LEU A 160 -20.15 12.57 11.03
C LEU A 160 -20.31 11.17 11.62
N GLY A 161 -19.84 10.14 10.90
CA GLY A 161 -19.80 8.76 11.38
C GLY A 161 -18.61 8.47 12.30
N HIS A 162 -18.52 7.25 12.83
CA HIS A 162 -17.29 6.76 13.47
C HIS A 162 -16.17 6.73 12.43
N ARG A 163 -15.07 7.42 12.69
CA ARG A 163 -13.94 7.61 11.79
C ARG A 163 -12.65 7.81 12.55
N THR A 164 -11.54 7.59 11.89
CA THR A 164 -10.20 7.90 12.43
C THR A 164 -9.81 9.33 12.09
N ALA A 165 -8.82 9.89 12.79
CA ALA A 165 -8.25 11.21 12.48
C ALA A 165 -7.67 11.25 11.04
N PHE A 166 -7.20 10.11 10.52
CA PHE A 166 -6.75 10.00 9.12
C PHE A 166 -7.85 10.32 8.11
N MET A 167 -9.08 9.84 8.36
CA MET A 167 -10.21 10.14 7.46
C MET A 167 -10.55 11.64 7.47
N ASP A 168 -10.44 12.30 8.62
CA ASP A 168 -10.61 13.75 8.70
C ASP A 168 -9.50 14.48 7.96
N LEU A 169 -8.25 14.04 8.09
CA LEU A 169 -7.12 14.62 7.37
C LEU A 169 -7.29 14.47 5.85
N TYR A 170 -7.56 13.26 5.35
CA TYR A 170 -7.83 13.05 3.91
C TYR A 170 -9.01 13.89 3.42
N ALA A 171 -10.08 14.00 4.20
CA ALA A 171 -11.23 14.84 3.84
C ALA A 171 -10.86 16.32 3.76
N THR A 172 -10.05 16.84 4.69
CA THR A 172 -9.59 18.23 4.66
C THR A 172 -8.63 18.49 3.50
N MET A 173 -7.70 17.58 3.21
CA MET A 173 -6.83 17.65 2.03
C MET A 173 -7.65 17.64 0.74
N CYS A 174 -8.65 16.76 0.66
CA CYS A 174 -9.56 16.72 -0.48
C CYS A 174 -10.30 18.06 -0.68
N ARG A 175 -10.84 18.66 0.39
CA ARG A 175 -11.48 19.98 0.30
C ARG A 175 -10.51 21.10 -0.10
N ALA A 176 -9.26 21.04 0.34
CA ALA A 176 -8.23 21.99 -0.09
C ALA A 176 -7.94 21.84 -1.59
N HIS A 177 -7.86 20.61 -2.09
CA HIS A 177 -7.69 20.30 -3.49
C HIS A 177 -8.92 20.73 -4.34
N MET A 178 -10.14 20.45 -3.84
CA MET A 178 -11.38 20.92 -4.47
C MET A 178 -11.42 22.46 -4.61
N LYS A 179 -11.03 23.17 -3.54
CA LYS A 179 -10.96 24.65 -3.56
C LYS A 179 -9.92 25.18 -4.55
N ARG A 180 -8.78 24.51 -4.64
CA ARG A 180 -7.63 24.96 -5.44
C ARG A 180 -7.82 24.65 -6.92
N PHE A 181 -8.32 23.45 -7.25
CA PHE A 181 -8.32 22.90 -8.60
C PHE A 181 -9.72 22.61 -9.16
N GLY A 182 -10.77 22.69 -8.34
CA GLY A 182 -12.12 22.41 -8.77
C GLY A 182 -12.48 20.94 -8.84
N SER A 183 -11.70 20.05 -8.24
CA SER A 183 -12.05 18.63 -8.13
C SER A 183 -13.40 18.44 -7.45
N THR A 184 -14.07 17.34 -7.75
CA THR A 184 -15.46 17.12 -7.33
C THR A 184 -15.60 15.82 -6.55
N GLN A 185 -16.60 15.73 -5.67
CA GLN A 185 -16.97 14.48 -5.00
C GLN A 185 -17.28 13.36 -6.01
N ARG A 186 -17.84 13.71 -7.17
CA ARG A 186 -18.13 12.74 -8.24
C ARG A 186 -16.86 12.08 -8.77
N GLN A 187 -15.77 12.81 -8.92
CA GLN A 187 -14.49 12.27 -9.35
C GLN A 187 -13.94 11.24 -8.35
N MET A 188 -14.08 11.51 -7.04
CA MET A 188 -13.74 10.51 -6.01
C MET A 188 -14.65 9.28 -6.13
N ALA A 189 -15.94 9.48 -6.41
CA ALA A 189 -16.88 8.37 -6.59
C ALA A 189 -16.56 7.53 -7.84
N VAL A 190 -16.05 8.12 -8.90
CA VAL A 190 -15.56 7.39 -10.10
C VAL A 190 -14.39 6.50 -9.74
N ILE A 191 -13.42 7.01 -8.96
CA ILE A 191 -12.26 6.22 -8.50
C ILE A 191 -12.73 5.04 -7.66
N ALA A 192 -13.56 5.28 -6.64
CA ALA A 192 -14.07 4.23 -5.77
C ALA A 192 -14.88 3.18 -6.54
N ALA A 193 -15.77 3.60 -7.44
CA ALA A 193 -16.54 2.69 -8.29
C ALA A 193 -15.64 1.81 -9.17
N LYS A 194 -14.56 2.37 -9.72
CA LYS A 194 -13.52 1.64 -10.48
C LYS A 194 -12.83 0.62 -9.60
N ASN A 195 -12.34 1.00 -8.42
CA ASN A 195 -11.60 0.11 -7.51
C ASN A 195 -12.48 -1.05 -7.04
N HIS A 196 -13.73 -0.78 -6.66
CA HIS A 196 -14.70 -1.84 -6.35
C HIS A 196 -15.03 -2.72 -7.57
N GLY A 197 -15.04 -2.18 -8.78
CA GLY A 197 -15.18 -2.94 -10.02
C GLY A 197 -14.01 -3.89 -10.27
N HIS A 198 -12.78 -3.42 -10.07
CA HIS A 198 -11.55 -4.23 -10.23
C HIS A 198 -11.51 -5.39 -9.24
N SER A 199 -11.90 -5.16 -7.98
CA SER A 199 -11.85 -6.18 -6.92
C SER A 199 -12.81 -7.35 -7.11
N VAL A 200 -13.86 -7.21 -7.92
CA VAL A 200 -14.80 -8.32 -8.23
C VAL A 200 -14.05 -9.57 -8.69
N HIS A 201 -12.98 -9.37 -9.44
CA HIS A 201 -12.14 -10.43 -10.00
C HIS A 201 -10.95 -10.83 -9.10
N ASN A 202 -10.81 -10.22 -7.93
CA ASN A 202 -9.73 -10.54 -7.00
C ASN A 202 -10.21 -11.46 -5.86
N PRO A 203 -9.86 -12.78 -5.86
CA PRO A 203 -10.31 -13.70 -4.82
C PRO A 203 -9.76 -13.38 -3.43
N ARG A 204 -8.72 -12.53 -3.35
CA ARG A 204 -8.09 -12.11 -2.08
C ARG A 204 -8.63 -10.78 -1.55
N ALA A 205 -9.53 -10.12 -2.27
CA ALA A 205 -10.12 -8.85 -1.84
C ALA A 205 -11.22 -9.05 -0.80
N GLN A 206 -11.28 -8.13 0.18
CA GLN A 206 -12.31 -8.11 1.22
C GLN A 206 -13.69 -7.83 0.66
N PHE A 207 -13.80 -6.85 -0.24
CA PHE A 207 -15.04 -6.55 -0.94
C PHE A 207 -14.92 -6.97 -2.40
N ARG A 208 -15.93 -7.72 -2.85
CA ARG A 208 -15.99 -8.24 -4.22
C ARG A 208 -17.33 -7.90 -4.87
N LYS A 209 -17.82 -6.70 -4.57
CA LYS A 209 -19.07 -6.17 -5.11
C LYS A 209 -18.75 -4.86 -5.83
N ALA A 210 -19.13 -4.76 -7.10
CA ALA A 210 -19.08 -3.52 -7.84
C ALA A 210 -20.13 -2.53 -7.31
N PHE A 211 -19.81 -1.25 -7.38
CA PHE A 211 -20.72 -0.15 -7.11
C PHE A 211 -20.78 0.76 -8.34
N THR A 212 -21.95 1.35 -8.61
CA THR A 212 -22.07 2.50 -9.52
C THR A 212 -21.57 3.76 -8.81
N VAL A 213 -21.27 4.79 -9.60
CA VAL A 213 -20.90 6.12 -9.07
C VAL A 213 -22.00 6.67 -8.16
N GLU A 214 -23.26 6.48 -8.55
CA GLU A 214 -24.43 6.92 -7.82
C GLU A 214 -24.57 6.19 -6.47
N GLU A 215 -24.31 4.87 -6.43
CA GLU A 215 -24.30 4.09 -5.19
C GLU A 215 -23.17 4.53 -4.24
N VAL A 216 -21.99 4.87 -4.79
CA VAL A 216 -20.86 5.41 -3.99
C VAL A 216 -21.24 6.77 -3.40
N LEU A 217 -21.83 7.67 -4.19
CA LEU A 217 -22.27 8.99 -3.72
C LEU A 217 -23.39 8.90 -2.67
N ALA A 218 -24.31 7.94 -2.82
CA ALA A 218 -25.38 7.67 -1.86
C ALA A 218 -24.90 6.90 -0.61
N GLY A 219 -23.64 6.48 -0.58
CA GLY A 219 -23.04 5.79 0.55
C GLY A 219 -23.11 6.61 1.84
N ARG A 220 -23.07 5.93 3.00
CA ARG A 220 -23.07 6.61 4.30
C ARG A 220 -21.91 7.63 4.37
N PRO A 221 -22.21 8.91 4.69
CA PRO A 221 -21.18 9.93 4.87
C PRO A 221 -20.21 9.56 6.02
N LEU A 222 -18.92 9.84 5.82
CA LEU A 222 -17.89 9.61 6.84
C LEU A 222 -17.28 10.95 7.31
N SER A 223 -16.66 11.68 6.41
CA SER A 223 -16.18 13.07 6.58
C SER A 223 -16.21 13.71 5.19
N TYR A 224 -17.02 14.78 5.00
CA TYR A 224 -17.20 15.35 3.65
C TYR A 224 -15.86 15.73 2.99
N PRO A 225 -15.62 15.35 1.72
CA PRO A 225 -16.55 14.77 0.75
C PRO A 225 -16.59 13.23 0.73
N LEU A 226 -15.98 12.53 1.69
CA LEU A 226 -15.83 11.09 1.69
C LEU A 226 -17.09 10.37 2.18
N THR A 227 -17.49 9.32 1.44
CA THR A 227 -18.45 8.30 1.87
C THR A 227 -17.72 7.00 2.22
N VAL A 228 -18.39 6.09 2.92
CA VAL A 228 -17.79 4.82 3.33
C VAL A 228 -17.18 4.02 2.16
N PRO A 229 -17.83 3.89 0.99
CA PRO A 229 -17.23 3.19 -0.15
C PRO A 229 -15.97 3.86 -0.73
N MET A 230 -15.69 5.11 -0.39
CA MET A 230 -14.49 5.85 -0.81
C MET A 230 -13.32 5.68 0.16
N CYS A 231 -13.43 4.79 1.15
CA CYS A 231 -12.43 4.65 2.21
C CYS A 231 -12.07 3.19 2.45
N SER A 232 -10.80 2.94 2.73
CA SER A 232 -10.32 1.60 3.02
C SER A 232 -10.92 1.04 4.32
N PRO A 233 -11.35 -0.23 4.32
CA PRO A 233 -11.86 -0.90 5.51
C PRO A 233 -10.72 -1.42 6.39
N PHE A 234 -11.00 -1.66 7.67
CA PHE A 234 -10.16 -2.51 8.51
C PHE A 234 -10.18 -3.94 7.97
N ALA A 235 -9.01 -4.51 7.82
CA ALA A 235 -8.81 -5.86 7.32
C ALA A 235 -7.68 -6.55 8.09
N ASP A 236 -7.80 -7.86 8.23
CA ASP A 236 -6.74 -8.73 8.73
C ASP A 236 -6.08 -9.43 7.55
N GLY A 237 -4.79 -9.65 7.64
CA GLY A 237 -4.07 -10.40 6.62
C GLY A 237 -2.57 -10.27 6.68
N ALA A 238 -1.93 -11.02 5.81
CA ALA A 238 -0.49 -11.06 5.65
C ALA A 238 -0.10 -11.06 4.17
N ALA A 239 1.09 -10.51 3.89
CA ALA A 239 1.72 -10.60 2.58
C ALA A 239 3.23 -10.77 2.74
N ALA A 240 3.87 -11.44 1.78
CA ALA A 240 5.29 -11.73 1.84
C ALA A 240 5.93 -11.67 0.45
N ALA A 241 7.24 -11.38 0.42
CA ALA A 241 8.08 -11.49 -0.75
C ALA A 241 9.45 -12.09 -0.38
N ILE A 242 9.94 -13.01 -1.20
CA ILE A 242 11.33 -13.47 -1.16
C ILE A 242 12.09 -12.74 -2.26
N LEU A 243 13.15 -12.03 -1.85
CA LEU A 243 14.05 -11.31 -2.74
C LEU A 243 15.39 -12.03 -2.81
N CYS A 244 16.05 -11.97 -3.97
CA CYS A 244 17.35 -12.62 -4.14
C CYS A 244 18.27 -11.87 -5.10
N THR A 245 19.58 -12.04 -4.90
CA THR A 245 20.64 -11.67 -5.84
C THR A 245 20.64 -12.62 -7.04
N GLU A 246 21.49 -12.38 -8.05
CA GLU A 246 21.70 -13.33 -9.14
C GLU A 246 22.17 -14.69 -8.64
N ARG A 247 23.07 -14.72 -7.63
CA ARG A 247 23.53 -15.98 -7.00
C ARG A 247 22.38 -16.66 -6.25
N GLY A 248 21.57 -15.89 -5.54
CA GLY A 248 20.36 -16.40 -4.89
C GLY A 248 19.38 -16.98 -5.89
N ALA A 249 19.15 -16.29 -7.01
CA ALA A 249 18.29 -16.77 -8.09
C ALA A 249 18.75 -18.11 -8.66
N ALA A 250 20.07 -18.26 -8.86
CA ALA A 250 20.65 -19.54 -9.30
C ALA A 250 20.47 -20.65 -8.25
N ARG A 251 20.66 -20.35 -6.96
CA ARG A 251 20.43 -21.30 -5.84
C ARG A 251 18.98 -21.75 -5.74
N LEU A 252 18.04 -20.84 -6.00
CA LEU A 252 16.59 -21.10 -5.99
C LEU A 252 16.10 -21.74 -7.29
N GLY A 253 16.94 -21.86 -8.32
CA GLY A 253 16.56 -22.43 -9.61
C GLY A 253 15.57 -21.57 -10.39
N LEU A 254 15.59 -20.24 -10.21
CA LEU A 254 14.68 -19.35 -10.91
C LEU A 254 14.92 -19.41 -12.42
N GLY A 255 13.82 -19.51 -13.18
CA GLY A 255 13.83 -19.49 -14.65
C GLY A 255 14.36 -18.18 -15.24
N ARG A 256 14.32 -18.06 -16.56
CA ARG A 256 14.79 -16.85 -17.27
C ARG A 256 13.81 -15.69 -17.15
N SER A 257 12.51 -15.97 -17.17
CA SER A 257 11.48 -14.94 -16.95
C SER A 257 11.42 -14.60 -15.46
N ARG A 258 11.80 -13.38 -15.12
CA ARG A 258 11.94 -12.93 -13.73
C ARG A 258 11.35 -11.55 -13.56
N VAL A 259 11.02 -11.21 -12.32
CA VAL A 259 10.66 -9.83 -11.93
C VAL A 259 11.85 -9.21 -11.22
N LYS A 260 12.41 -8.16 -11.83
CA LYS A 260 13.56 -7.42 -11.34
C LYS A 260 13.09 -6.17 -10.59
N VAL A 261 13.71 -5.86 -9.46
CA VAL A 261 13.57 -4.57 -8.79
C VAL A 261 14.47 -3.56 -9.50
N ARG A 262 13.86 -2.66 -10.26
CA ARG A 262 14.56 -1.67 -11.07
C ARG A 262 14.90 -0.42 -10.26
N ALA A 263 13.96 0.05 -9.45
CA ALA A 263 14.16 1.10 -8.46
C ALA A 263 13.32 0.82 -7.21
N TYR A 264 13.77 1.29 -6.06
CA TYR A 264 13.03 1.21 -4.80
C TYR A 264 13.49 2.35 -3.89
N GLU A 265 12.72 3.43 -3.87
CA GLU A 265 13.06 4.66 -3.19
C GLU A 265 12.15 4.91 -1.99
N LEU A 266 12.77 5.18 -0.85
CA LEU A 266 12.11 5.54 0.39
C LEU A 266 12.55 6.95 0.78
N VAL A 267 11.59 7.81 1.07
CA VAL A 267 11.83 9.17 1.56
C VAL A 267 11.00 9.44 2.80
N SER A 268 11.54 10.20 3.74
CA SER A 268 10.77 10.74 4.85
C SER A 268 10.11 12.06 4.46
N GLY A 269 9.00 12.36 5.12
CA GLY A 269 8.34 13.65 5.02
C GLY A 269 9.27 14.81 5.37
N LYS A 270 8.95 15.99 4.85
CA LYS A 270 9.59 17.24 5.22
C LYS A 270 8.56 18.34 5.39
N GLU A 271 8.88 19.34 6.16
CA GLU A 271 8.03 20.54 6.24
C GLU A 271 7.96 21.26 4.88
N ARG A 272 6.76 21.59 4.44
CA ARG A 272 6.47 22.31 3.18
C ARG A 272 5.15 23.08 3.27
N ALA A 273 4.99 24.06 2.40
CA ALA A 273 3.69 24.65 2.16
C ALA A 273 2.79 23.67 1.39
N TRP A 274 1.47 23.79 1.59
CA TRP A 274 0.49 22.93 0.86
C TRP A 274 0.66 23.03 -0.66
N GLU A 275 0.91 24.23 -1.17
CA GLU A 275 1.04 24.54 -2.60
C GLU A 275 2.32 23.98 -3.23
N ASP A 276 3.29 23.56 -2.44
CA ASP A 276 4.55 22.98 -2.92
C ASP A 276 4.37 21.50 -3.31
N PHE A 277 3.41 21.20 -4.16
CA PHE A 277 3.01 19.84 -4.54
C PHE A 277 4.17 18.98 -5.04
N GLN A 278 5.09 19.56 -5.82
CA GLN A 278 6.29 18.89 -6.34
C GLN A 278 7.29 18.47 -5.23
N GLN A 279 7.12 19.00 -4.03
CA GLN A 279 7.96 18.70 -2.88
C GLN A 279 7.33 17.67 -1.92
N SER A 280 6.12 17.18 -2.23
CA SER A 280 5.49 16.10 -1.46
C SER A 280 6.35 14.82 -1.48
N GLY A 281 6.19 13.98 -0.46
CA GLY A 281 6.93 12.73 -0.31
C GLY A 281 6.81 11.83 -1.53
N GLY A 282 5.57 11.57 -1.96
CA GLY A 282 5.29 10.77 -3.16
C GLY A 282 5.96 11.33 -4.42
N ALA A 283 5.86 12.65 -4.68
CA ALA A 283 6.50 13.27 -5.86
C ALA A 283 8.03 13.20 -5.81
N ARG A 284 8.64 13.37 -4.62
CA ARG A 284 10.09 13.24 -4.43
C ARG A 284 10.59 11.81 -4.62
N ALA A 285 9.86 10.85 -4.06
CA ALA A 285 10.16 9.42 -4.21
C ALA A 285 10.01 8.98 -5.67
N ALA A 286 8.93 9.40 -6.35
CA ALA A 286 8.68 9.10 -7.76
C ALA A 286 9.80 9.61 -8.66
N ARG A 287 10.19 10.87 -8.51
CA ARG A 287 11.29 11.45 -9.31
C ARG A 287 12.58 10.66 -9.16
N ARG A 288 12.97 10.29 -7.92
CA ARG A 288 14.15 9.46 -7.68
C ARG A 288 14.01 8.06 -8.30
N ALA A 289 12.84 7.45 -8.15
CA ALA A 289 12.60 6.13 -8.72
C ALA A 289 12.71 6.14 -10.25
N TYR A 290 12.16 7.15 -10.92
CA TYR A 290 12.29 7.31 -12.37
C TYR A 290 13.74 7.57 -12.79
N GLU A 291 14.47 8.42 -12.09
CA GLU A 291 15.90 8.68 -12.34
C GLU A 291 16.74 7.40 -12.22
N VAL A 292 16.55 6.63 -11.13
CA VAL A 292 17.29 5.38 -10.89
C VAL A 292 16.92 4.32 -11.92
N ALA A 293 15.64 4.21 -12.28
CA ALA A 293 15.17 3.25 -13.27
C ALA A 293 15.49 3.67 -14.72
N GLY A 294 15.78 4.94 -15.00
CA GLY A 294 16.00 5.47 -16.34
C GLY A 294 14.73 5.42 -17.20
N VAL A 295 13.57 5.71 -16.62
CA VAL A 295 12.26 5.71 -17.27
C VAL A 295 11.45 6.93 -16.82
N GLY A 296 10.30 7.17 -17.45
CA GLY A 296 9.36 8.22 -17.06
C GLY A 296 7.95 7.68 -16.76
N PRO A 297 7.04 8.54 -16.30
CA PRO A 297 5.66 8.12 -15.98
C PRO A 297 4.91 7.53 -17.17
N GLY A 298 5.28 7.93 -18.41
CA GLY A 298 4.69 7.40 -19.64
C GLY A 298 5.10 5.98 -20.00
N ASP A 299 6.16 5.44 -19.35
CA ASP A 299 6.66 4.09 -19.60
C ASP A 299 6.03 3.05 -18.67
N ILE A 300 5.25 3.48 -17.67
CA ILE A 300 4.62 2.58 -16.70
C ILE A 300 3.33 1.99 -17.28
N ASP A 301 3.24 0.66 -17.23
CA ASP A 301 2.11 -0.10 -17.77
C ASP A 301 0.99 -0.32 -16.76
N VAL A 302 1.32 -0.39 -15.46
CA VAL A 302 0.37 -0.66 -14.38
C VAL A 302 0.89 -0.11 -13.05
N ALA A 303 0.00 0.40 -12.21
CA ALA A 303 0.36 0.90 -10.88
C ALA A 303 -0.56 0.37 -9.78
N GLU A 304 0.02 0.13 -8.59
CA GLU A 304 -0.68 -0.01 -7.31
C GLU A 304 -0.27 1.17 -6.43
N VAL A 305 -1.23 1.98 -6.01
CA VAL A 305 -1.00 3.19 -5.23
C VAL A 305 -1.72 3.15 -3.89
N HIS A 306 -1.32 4.03 -2.96
CA HIS A 306 -1.89 4.12 -1.61
C HIS A 306 -3.22 4.88 -1.61
N ASP A 307 -4.30 4.21 -1.94
CA ASP A 307 -5.66 4.71 -1.91
C ASP A 307 -6.36 4.40 -0.56
N ALA A 308 -5.79 4.89 0.56
CA ALA A 308 -6.52 4.81 1.83
C ALA A 308 -7.89 5.49 1.74
N THR A 309 -8.04 6.41 0.79
CA THR A 309 -9.30 6.97 0.31
C THR A 309 -9.22 7.21 -1.21
N ALA A 310 -10.36 7.37 -1.88
CA ALA A 310 -10.41 7.73 -3.31
C ALA A 310 -9.63 9.01 -3.63
N PHE A 311 -9.57 9.96 -2.70
CA PHE A 311 -8.72 11.14 -2.84
C PHE A 311 -7.23 10.79 -2.83
N GLY A 312 -6.83 9.77 -2.06
CA GLY A 312 -5.44 9.28 -2.06
C GLY A 312 -5.01 8.85 -3.47
N GLU A 313 -5.81 8.03 -4.18
CA GLU A 313 -5.50 7.65 -5.56
C GLU A 313 -5.40 8.86 -6.49
N LEU A 314 -6.36 9.80 -6.41
CA LEU A 314 -6.34 11.02 -7.22
C LEU A 314 -5.03 11.78 -7.04
N TYR A 315 -4.67 12.05 -5.78
CA TYR A 315 -3.51 12.87 -5.44
C TYR A 315 -2.18 12.16 -5.75
N VAL A 316 -2.11 10.85 -5.49
CA VAL A 316 -0.94 10.05 -5.82
C VAL A 316 -0.73 9.97 -7.34
N ALA A 317 -1.79 9.83 -8.14
CA ALA A 317 -1.66 9.86 -9.62
C ALA A 317 -1.00 11.16 -10.13
N GLU A 318 -1.30 12.29 -9.49
CA GLU A 318 -0.66 13.58 -9.77
C GLU A 318 0.81 13.61 -9.29
N GLN A 319 1.08 13.11 -8.07
CA GLN A 319 2.44 13.01 -7.53
C GLN A 319 3.37 12.13 -8.38
N LEU A 320 2.82 11.06 -8.95
CA LEU A 320 3.55 10.14 -9.84
C LEU A 320 3.72 10.70 -11.26
N GLY A 321 3.09 11.84 -11.58
CA GLY A 321 3.19 12.46 -12.90
C GLY A 321 2.38 11.75 -13.98
N PHE A 322 1.38 10.94 -13.62
CA PHE A 322 0.46 10.34 -14.60
C PHE A 322 -0.46 11.40 -15.24
N CYS A 323 -0.63 12.52 -14.57
CA CYS A 323 -1.25 13.77 -15.04
C CYS A 323 -0.63 14.97 -14.30
N ALA A 324 -0.99 16.18 -14.68
CA ALA A 324 -0.59 17.38 -13.95
C ALA A 324 -1.36 17.50 -12.62
N PHE A 325 -0.82 18.27 -11.67
CA PHE A 325 -1.54 18.60 -10.44
C PHE A 325 -2.83 19.33 -10.72
N GLY A 326 -3.93 18.83 -10.15
CA GLY A 326 -5.30 19.29 -10.40
C GLY A 326 -6.05 18.49 -11.47
N GLU A 327 -5.40 17.56 -12.16
CA GLU A 327 -6.00 16.79 -13.25
C GLU A 327 -6.32 15.33 -12.90
N GLY A 328 -5.98 14.86 -11.68
CA GLY A 328 -6.21 13.48 -11.27
C GLY A 328 -7.65 13.02 -11.37
N GLY A 329 -8.61 13.91 -11.04
CA GLY A 329 -10.03 13.63 -11.20
C GLY A 329 -10.44 13.50 -12.66
N ILE A 330 -9.90 14.33 -13.55
CA ILE A 330 -10.14 14.29 -15.01
C ILE A 330 -9.55 13.00 -15.59
N LEU A 331 -8.34 12.62 -15.15
CA LEU A 331 -7.70 11.35 -15.54
C LEU A 331 -8.61 10.17 -15.18
N ALA A 332 -9.18 10.15 -13.97
CA ALA A 332 -10.10 9.09 -13.56
C ALA A 332 -11.38 9.04 -14.41
N GLU A 333 -12.03 10.19 -14.63
CA GLU A 333 -13.26 10.29 -15.44
C GLU A 333 -13.03 9.90 -16.90
N SER A 334 -11.82 10.07 -17.44
CA SER A 334 -11.49 9.66 -18.81
C SER A 334 -11.47 8.14 -19.01
N GLY A 335 -11.49 7.36 -17.92
CA GLY A 335 -11.33 5.90 -17.96
C GLY A 335 -9.88 5.44 -18.16
N ALA A 336 -8.91 6.35 -18.20
CA ALA A 336 -7.51 6.01 -18.43
C ALA A 336 -6.89 5.11 -17.31
N THR A 337 -7.47 5.16 -16.10
CA THR A 337 -7.01 4.39 -14.93
C THR A 337 -7.73 3.05 -14.74
N THR A 338 -8.69 2.70 -15.61
CA THR A 338 -9.40 1.42 -15.59
C THR A 338 -8.56 0.29 -16.19
N LEU A 339 -8.95 -0.94 -15.94
CA LEU A 339 -8.42 -2.10 -16.70
C LEU A 339 -8.68 -1.88 -18.19
N GLY A 340 -7.62 -1.97 -19.01
CA GLY A 340 -7.65 -1.66 -20.43
C GLY A 340 -7.46 -0.18 -20.77
N GLY A 341 -7.39 0.71 -19.80
CA GLY A 341 -7.01 2.11 -19.97
C GLY A 341 -5.51 2.30 -20.21
N ARG A 342 -5.08 3.54 -20.38
CA ARG A 342 -3.68 3.90 -20.66
C ARG A 342 -2.73 3.56 -19.51
N ILE A 343 -3.17 3.79 -18.29
CA ILE A 343 -2.43 3.53 -17.05
C ILE A 343 -3.37 2.93 -16.00
N PRO A 344 -3.62 1.62 -16.04
CA PRO A 344 -4.44 0.96 -15.02
C PRO A 344 -3.86 1.17 -13.63
N ILE A 345 -4.66 1.74 -12.74
CA ILE A 345 -4.31 1.97 -11.34
C ILE A 345 -5.18 1.06 -10.46
N ASN A 346 -4.53 0.42 -9.48
CA ASN A 346 -5.16 -0.47 -8.50
C ASN A 346 -5.98 -1.62 -9.15
N PRO A 347 -5.38 -2.42 -10.06
CA PRO A 347 -6.08 -3.57 -10.63
C PRO A 347 -6.50 -4.60 -9.57
N SER A 348 -5.85 -4.60 -8.40
CA SER A 348 -6.23 -5.44 -7.25
C SER A 348 -7.56 -5.06 -6.61
N GLY A 349 -8.06 -3.84 -6.88
CA GLY A 349 -9.16 -3.19 -6.18
C GLY A 349 -8.70 -2.13 -5.19
N GLY A 350 -7.39 -1.88 -5.10
CA GLY A 350 -6.80 -0.91 -4.18
C GLY A 350 -7.07 -1.21 -2.71
N LEU A 351 -6.66 -0.32 -1.84
CA LEU A 351 -6.90 -0.42 -0.40
C LEU A 351 -8.39 -0.30 -0.08
N GLU A 352 -9.13 0.51 -0.86
CA GLU A 352 -10.57 0.75 -0.67
C GLU A 352 -11.39 -0.53 -0.74
N SER A 353 -11.04 -1.45 -1.61
CA SER A 353 -11.84 -2.66 -1.85
C SER A 353 -11.11 -3.96 -1.54
N ARG A 354 -9.81 -4.06 -1.86
CA ARG A 354 -8.99 -5.22 -1.48
C ARG A 354 -8.88 -5.33 0.04
N GLY A 355 -8.84 -4.20 0.75
CA GLY A 355 -8.60 -4.12 2.18
C GLY A 355 -7.21 -3.56 2.50
N HIS A 356 -7.06 -3.07 3.74
CA HIS A 356 -5.87 -2.35 4.17
C HIS A 356 -5.34 -2.83 5.53
N PRO A 357 -4.79 -4.07 5.63
CA PRO A 357 -3.99 -4.46 6.79
C PRO A 357 -2.68 -3.68 6.72
N ILE A 358 -2.53 -2.64 7.56
CA ILE A 358 -1.50 -1.59 7.40
C ILE A 358 -0.08 -2.15 7.34
N GLY A 359 0.27 -3.10 8.20
CA GLY A 359 1.58 -3.75 8.20
C GLY A 359 1.84 -4.71 7.03
N ALA A 360 0.83 -5.02 6.19
CA ALA A 360 0.95 -5.93 5.05
C ALA A 360 0.73 -5.26 3.68
N THR A 361 0.17 -4.05 3.66
CA THR A 361 -0.32 -3.40 2.43
C THR A 361 0.75 -3.24 1.35
N GLY A 362 1.93 -2.73 1.68
CA GLY A 362 2.98 -2.52 0.67
C GLY A 362 3.46 -3.82 0.02
N LEU A 363 3.53 -4.92 0.78
CA LEU A 363 3.84 -6.25 0.23
C LEU A 363 2.69 -6.81 -0.62
N ALA A 364 1.43 -6.49 -0.27
CA ALA A 364 0.29 -6.87 -1.10
C ALA A 364 0.25 -6.12 -2.45
N GLN A 365 0.74 -4.87 -2.50
CA GLN A 365 0.96 -4.15 -3.75
C GLN A 365 2.08 -4.82 -4.58
N VAL A 366 3.21 -5.18 -3.95
CA VAL A 366 4.29 -5.94 -4.60
C VAL A 366 3.78 -7.30 -5.11
N PHE A 367 2.92 -7.99 -4.34
CA PHE A 367 2.27 -9.22 -4.78
C PHE A 367 1.49 -9.01 -6.07
N GLU A 368 0.56 -8.06 -6.10
CA GLU A 368 -0.28 -7.81 -7.29
C GLU A 368 0.57 -7.44 -8.51
N LEU A 369 1.52 -6.51 -8.35
CA LEU A 369 2.39 -6.08 -9.46
C LEU A 369 3.28 -7.22 -9.98
N THR A 370 3.79 -8.07 -9.08
CA THR A 370 4.56 -9.26 -9.49
C THR A 370 3.69 -10.23 -10.27
N GLN A 371 2.46 -10.48 -9.85
CA GLN A 371 1.52 -11.34 -10.57
C GLN A 371 1.12 -10.75 -11.92
N GLN A 372 0.95 -9.41 -12.02
CA GLN A 372 0.72 -8.70 -13.28
C GLN A 372 1.88 -8.89 -14.26
N LEU A 373 3.13 -8.71 -13.79
CA LEU A 373 4.33 -8.89 -14.61
C LEU A 373 4.56 -10.36 -15.03
N ARG A 374 4.08 -11.32 -14.22
CA ARG A 374 4.11 -12.75 -14.54
C ARG A 374 2.96 -13.21 -15.43
N GLY A 375 1.97 -12.36 -15.72
CA GLY A 375 0.80 -12.72 -16.51
C GLY A 375 -0.19 -13.66 -15.76
N GLN A 376 -0.27 -13.55 -14.43
CA GLN A 376 -0.99 -14.51 -13.57
C GLN A 376 -2.25 -13.91 -12.92
N CYS A 377 -2.73 -12.74 -13.39
CA CYS A 377 -3.86 -12.05 -12.78
C CYS A 377 -5.25 -12.42 -13.35
N GLY A 378 -5.31 -13.33 -14.33
CA GLY A 378 -6.60 -13.77 -14.91
C GLY A 378 -7.41 -12.59 -15.46
N PRO A 379 -8.70 -12.44 -15.08
CA PRO A 379 -9.56 -11.39 -15.65
C PRO A 379 -9.12 -9.95 -15.36
N ARG A 380 -8.27 -9.72 -14.36
CA ARG A 380 -7.72 -8.38 -14.05
C ARG A 380 -6.33 -8.15 -14.62
N GLN A 381 -5.86 -9.04 -15.52
CA GLN A 381 -4.55 -8.94 -16.14
C GLN A 381 -4.44 -7.70 -17.04
N VAL A 382 -3.44 -6.86 -16.79
CA VAL A 382 -3.01 -5.82 -17.72
C VAL A 382 -2.16 -6.45 -18.82
N THR A 383 -2.72 -6.48 -20.02
CA THR A 383 -2.09 -7.16 -21.15
C THR A 383 -0.77 -6.51 -21.53
N GLY A 384 0.29 -7.31 -21.63
CA GLY A 384 1.59 -6.87 -22.09
C GLY A 384 2.40 -6.09 -21.05
N ALA A 385 1.98 -5.99 -19.79
CA ALA A 385 2.69 -5.26 -18.75
C ALA A 385 4.15 -5.73 -18.60
N ARG A 386 5.07 -4.79 -18.65
CA ARG A 386 6.52 -4.98 -18.50
C ARG A 386 7.12 -4.14 -17.39
N LEU A 387 6.58 -2.93 -17.16
CA LEU A 387 6.97 -2.02 -16.10
C LEU A 387 5.77 -1.76 -15.19
N ALA A 388 5.96 -2.05 -13.91
CA ALA A 388 4.95 -1.84 -12.89
C ALA A 388 5.47 -0.90 -11.81
N LEU A 389 4.62 0.01 -11.33
CA LEU A 389 4.98 0.97 -10.29
C LEU A 389 4.13 0.74 -9.04
N GLN A 390 4.80 0.72 -7.88
CA GLN A 390 4.16 0.80 -6.57
C GLN A 390 4.39 2.19 -5.99
N GLU A 391 3.34 2.74 -5.37
CA GLU A 391 3.48 3.83 -4.41
C GLU A 391 2.80 3.43 -3.10
N ASN A 392 3.46 3.73 -1.96
CA ASN A 392 2.93 3.42 -0.64
C ASN A 392 3.35 4.48 0.38
N GLY A 393 2.37 5.25 0.87
CA GLY A 393 2.52 6.23 1.94
C GLY A 393 2.35 5.62 3.33
N GLY A 394 2.91 6.26 4.35
CA GLY A 394 2.77 5.84 5.75
C GLY A 394 2.85 6.99 6.75
N GLY A 395 1.82 7.09 7.60
CA GLY A 395 1.72 8.12 8.62
C GLY A 395 1.64 9.55 8.06
N PHE A 396 1.46 10.53 8.95
CA PHE A 396 1.45 11.94 8.56
C PHE A 396 2.23 12.80 9.56
N LEU A 397 3.06 13.69 9.02
CA LEU A 397 3.72 14.79 9.72
C LEU A 397 3.09 16.11 9.25
N GLY A 398 2.11 16.60 9.98
CA GLY A 398 1.29 17.72 9.51
C GLY A 398 0.51 17.35 8.27
N ILE A 399 0.78 18.03 7.16
CA ILE A 399 0.14 17.81 5.84
C ILE A 399 0.92 16.84 4.94
N GLU A 400 2.04 16.34 5.42
CA GLU A 400 2.98 15.54 4.64
C GLU A 400 2.94 14.09 5.11
N GLU A 401 3.04 13.14 4.19
CA GLU A 401 3.27 11.75 4.55
C GLU A 401 4.56 11.61 5.35
N GLY A 402 4.50 10.87 6.46
CA GLY A 402 5.67 10.60 7.30
C GLY A 402 6.74 9.83 6.52
N VAL A 403 6.31 8.90 5.69
CA VAL A 403 7.14 8.09 4.77
C VAL A 403 6.41 7.92 3.46
N ALA A 404 7.12 8.04 2.34
CA ALA A 404 6.63 7.66 1.02
C ALA A 404 7.64 6.71 0.35
N VAL A 405 7.14 5.64 -0.22
CA VAL A 405 7.92 4.65 -0.97
C VAL A 405 7.41 4.59 -2.40
N VAL A 406 8.31 4.69 -3.38
CA VAL A 406 8.01 4.41 -4.79
C VAL A 406 8.98 3.36 -5.30
N SER A 407 8.43 2.29 -5.89
CA SER A 407 9.23 1.25 -6.52
C SER A 407 8.82 1.02 -7.97
N ILE A 408 9.78 0.59 -8.78
CA ILE A 408 9.57 0.20 -10.18
C ILE A 408 10.09 -1.22 -10.34
N LEU A 409 9.18 -2.10 -10.77
CA LEU A 409 9.42 -3.51 -11.05
C LEU A 409 9.40 -3.74 -12.55
N GLU A 410 10.24 -4.64 -13.03
CA GLU A 410 10.39 -4.95 -14.46
C GLU A 410 10.33 -6.45 -14.70
N ARG A 411 9.53 -6.86 -15.69
CA ARG A 411 9.62 -8.22 -16.24
C ARG A 411 10.84 -8.32 -17.15
N VAL A 412 11.78 -9.21 -16.83
CA VAL A 412 12.99 -9.49 -17.61
C VAL A 412 12.99 -10.94 -18.07
N GLY A 413 13.55 -11.17 -19.26
CA GLY A 413 13.48 -12.46 -19.92
C GLY A 413 12.15 -12.70 -20.66
N ASP A 414 12.17 -13.62 -21.61
CA ASP A 414 10.98 -14.06 -22.39
C ASP A 414 10.35 -15.30 -21.76
#